data_3fced181afc270a4b0d85583feb03de5
#
_entry.id   3fced181afc270a4b0d85583feb03de5
#
_cell.length_a   1.000
_cell.length_b   1.000
_cell.length_c   1.000
_cell.angle_alpha   90.00
_cell.angle_beta   90.00
_cell.angle_gamma   90.00
#
_symmetry.space_group_name_H-M   'P 1'
#
loop_
_entity.id
_entity.type
_entity.pdbx_description
1 polymer ?
#
loop_
_entity_poly.entity_id
_entity_poly.type
_entity_poly.pdbx_seq_one_letter_code
_entity_poly.pdbx_strand_id
1 'polypeptide(L)'
;MSVTTNLPHRHKEGNVFALEQLPESSNFEPVAQVFKHLSDAARCRIFLLLCHSEECVLNIAAIMDMSSPAVAHHLKLLKVAGLVTSRRVGKEVFYRAADTELVRAMHRMIEDVMHLSCMQHRLE
;
A
#
# COMPACT_ATOMS: atom_id res chain seq x y z
N MET A 1 -23.35 -9.93 13.33
CA MET A 1 -23.52 -11.17 14.04
C MET A 1 -22.39 -11.39 15.03
N SER A 2 -22.72 -11.71 16.22
CA SER A 2 -21.72 -11.88 17.25
C SER A 2 -21.06 -13.24 17.16
N VAL A 3 -19.80 -13.27 17.47
CA VAL A 3 -19.08 -14.52 17.64
C VAL A 3 -19.39 -15.04 19.03
N THR A 4 -20.08 -16.14 19.08
CA THR A 4 -20.48 -16.71 20.35
C THR A 4 -19.68 -17.93 20.71
N THR A 5 -18.55 -18.11 20.11
CA THR A 5 -17.77 -19.29 20.32
C THR A 5 -17.12 -19.30 21.68
N ASN A 6 -17.25 -20.40 22.36
CA ASN A 6 -16.45 -20.63 23.54
C ASN A 6 -15.04 -20.97 23.10
N LEU A 7 -14.07 -20.26 23.65
CA LEU A 7 -12.68 -20.54 23.36
C LEU A 7 -12.26 -21.83 24.09
N PRO A 8 -11.43 -22.66 23.44
CA PRO A 8 -10.96 -23.90 24.08
C PRO A 8 -10.22 -23.68 25.39
N HIS A 9 -9.58 -22.54 25.51
CA HIS A 9 -8.83 -22.19 26.71
C HIS A 9 -9.32 -20.86 27.24
N ARG A 10 -9.37 -20.73 28.56
CA ARG A 10 -9.68 -19.47 29.21
C ARG A 10 -8.39 -18.86 29.72
N HIS A 11 -7.96 -17.84 29.06
CA HIS A 11 -6.88 -17.00 29.53
C HIS A 11 -7.51 -15.74 30.12
N LYS A 12 -6.70 -14.74 30.39
CA LYS A 12 -7.19 -13.55 31.05
C LYS A 12 -7.95 -12.65 30.06
N GLU A 13 -8.04 -11.40 30.39
CA GLU A 13 -8.88 -10.41 29.75
C GLU A 13 -8.71 -10.27 28.24
N GLY A 14 -7.58 -10.70 27.68
CA GLY A 14 -7.35 -10.68 26.24
C GLY A 14 -8.40 -11.43 25.45
N ASN A 15 -9.02 -12.44 26.05
CA ASN A 15 -10.06 -13.22 25.38
C ASN A 15 -11.32 -12.41 25.15
N VAL A 16 -11.62 -11.48 26.04
CA VAL A 16 -12.79 -10.61 25.92
C VAL A 16 -12.64 -9.73 24.68
N PHE A 17 -11.47 -9.15 24.49
CA PHE A 17 -11.22 -8.36 23.29
C PHE A 17 -11.43 -9.17 22.02
N ALA A 18 -10.86 -10.39 21.98
CA ALA A 18 -10.96 -11.23 20.79
C ALA A 18 -12.40 -11.56 20.45
N LEU A 19 -13.23 -11.81 21.46
CA LEU A 19 -14.63 -12.19 21.24
C LEU A 19 -15.53 -11.02 20.88
N GLU A 20 -15.27 -9.84 21.43
CA GLU A 20 -16.18 -8.71 21.33
C GLU A 20 -15.73 -7.62 20.39
N GLN A 21 -14.42 -7.44 20.21
CA GLN A 21 -13.86 -6.27 19.54
C GLN A 21 -13.31 -6.58 18.16
N LEU A 22 -12.92 -7.82 17.89
CA LEU A 22 -12.34 -8.16 16.60
C LEU A 22 -13.41 -8.05 15.51
N PRO A 23 -13.19 -7.24 14.45
CA PRO A 23 -14.14 -7.15 13.35
C PRO A 23 -14.36 -8.49 12.66
N GLU A 24 -15.46 -8.60 11.93
CA GLU A 24 -15.75 -9.81 11.16
C GLU A 24 -14.70 -9.99 10.05
N SER A 25 -14.49 -11.23 9.64
CA SER A 25 -13.45 -11.58 8.67
C SER A 25 -13.58 -10.82 7.35
N SER A 26 -14.80 -10.53 6.92
CA SER A 26 -15.03 -9.79 5.67
C SER A 26 -14.47 -8.38 5.70
N ASN A 27 -14.31 -7.78 6.88
CA ASN A 27 -13.75 -6.44 7.02
C ASN A 27 -12.25 -6.41 6.77
N PHE A 28 -11.60 -7.57 6.76
CA PHE A 28 -10.16 -7.66 6.55
C PHE A 28 -9.76 -7.79 5.09
N GLU A 29 -10.72 -8.06 4.19
CA GLU A 29 -10.42 -8.16 2.76
C GLU A 29 -9.80 -6.86 2.20
N PRO A 30 -10.39 -5.68 2.44
CA PRO A 30 -9.77 -4.43 1.96
C PRO A 30 -8.39 -4.19 2.57
N VAL A 31 -8.21 -4.55 3.85
CA VAL A 31 -6.91 -4.42 4.52
C VAL A 31 -5.87 -5.29 3.85
N ALA A 32 -6.21 -6.56 3.60
CA ALA A 32 -5.32 -7.49 2.94
C ALA A 32 -4.93 -7.00 1.54
N GLN A 33 -5.87 -6.40 0.80
CA GLN A 33 -5.57 -5.86 -0.52
C GLN A 33 -4.55 -4.73 -0.46
N VAL A 34 -4.64 -3.85 0.52
CA VAL A 34 -3.66 -2.77 0.70
C VAL A 34 -2.26 -3.36 0.87
N PHE A 35 -2.11 -4.32 1.77
CA PHE A 35 -0.81 -4.94 2.00
C PHE A 35 -0.32 -5.71 0.79
N LYS A 36 -1.22 -6.32 0.03
CA LYS A 36 -0.86 -7.00 -1.20
C LYS A 36 -0.21 -6.05 -2.20
N HIS A 37 -0.76 -4.85 -2.37
CA HIS A 37 -0.17 -3.86 -3.26
C HIS A 37 1.20 -3.40 -2.80
N LEU A 38 1.42 -3.33 -1.50
CA LEU A 38 2.70 -2.91 -0.93
C LEU A 38 3.70 -4.05 -0.78
N SER A 39 3.31 -5.29 -1.08
CA SER A 39 4.20 -6.44 -0.92
C SER A 39 5.19 -6.62 -2.06
N ASP A 40 5.02 -5.93 -3.17
CA ASP A 40 5.96 -5.94 -4.30
C ASP A 40 6.85 -4.72 -4.19
N ALA A 41 8.16 -4.94 -4.08
CA ALA A 41 9.12 -3.86 -3.85
C ALA A 41 9.12 -2.81 -4.96
N ALA A 42 9.05 -3.26 -6.22
CA ALA A 42 9.06 -2.34 -7.36
C ALA A 42 7.79 -1.47 -7.36
N ARG A 43 6.64 -2.10 -7.12
CA ARG A 43 5.37 -1.37 -7.07
C ARG A 43 5.32 -0.38 -5.91
N CYS A 44 5.84 -0.80 -4.75
CA CYS A 44 5.94 0.06 -3.58
C CYS A 44 6.80 1.30 -3.89
N ARG A 45 7.91 1.09 -4.58
CA ARG A 45 8.83 2.17 -4.97
C ARG A 45 8.18 3.13 -5.95
N ILE A 46 7.46 2.60 -6.94
CA ILE A 46 6.71 3.42 -7.91
C ILE A 46 5.65 4.26 -7.18
N PHE A 47 4.92 3.62 -6.29
CA PHE A 47 3.89 4.31 -5.52
C PHE A 47 4.50 5.48 -4.72
N LEU A 48 5.60 5.23 -4.02
CA LEU A 48 6.25 6.29 -3.25
C LEU A 48 6.73 7.45 -4.14
N LEU A 49 7.30 7.14 -5.30
CA LEU A 49 7.68 8.17 -6.27
C LEU A 49 6.48 9.04 -6.62
N LEU A 50 5.34 8.43 -6.89
CA LEU A 50 4.13 9.16 -7.32
C LEU A 50 3.45 9.90 -6.17
N CYS A 51 3.79 9.57 -4.93
CA CYS A 51 3.37 10.40 -3.79
C CYS A 51 4.07 11.76 -3.79
N HIS A 52 5.24 11.86 -4.42
CA HIS A 52 6.07 13.07 -4.40
C HIS A 52 6.10 13.81 -5.73
N SER A 53 5.79 13.13 -6.83
CA SER A 53 5.84 13.80 -8.14
C SER A 53 4.87 13.15 -9.12
N GLU A 54 4.47 13.91 -10.11
CA GLU A 54 3.66 13.42 -11.22
C GLU A 54 4.60 13.08 -12.37
N GLU A 55 4.50 11.85 -12.92
CA GLU A 55 5.41 11.39 -13.95
C GLU A 55 4.72 10.58 -15.03
N CYS A 56 5.27 10.61 -16.25
CA CYS A 56 4.84 9.76 -17.33
C CYS A 56 5.53 8.39 -17.26
N VAL A 57 4.99 7.41 -18.00
CA VAL A 57 5.51 6.04 -17.97
C VAL A 57 6.98 5.97 -18.33
N LEU A 58 7.41 6.70 -19.37
CA LEU A 58 8.81 6.67 -19.80
C LEU A 58 9.75 7.18 -18.72
N ASN A 59 9.37 8.23 -18.04
CA ASN A 59 10.19 8.78 -16.96
C ASN A 59 10.23 7.84 -15.75
N ILE A 60 9.09 7.25 -15.40
CA ILE A 60 9.05 6.27 -14.32
C ILE A 60 9.95 5.09 -14.65
N ALA A 61 9.88 4.58 -15.88
CA ALA A 61 10.73 3.47 -16.32
C ALA A 61 12.21 3.82 -16.22
N ALA A 62 12.59 5.02 -16.63
CA ALA A 62 13.98 5.47 -16.53
C ALA A 62 14.43 5.58 -15.08
N ILE A 63 13.61 6.21 -14.23
CA ILE A 63 13.94 6.38 -12.81
C ILE A 63 14.08 5.05 -12.10
N MET A 64 13.22 4.09 -12.43
CA MET A 64 13.19 2.78 -11.80
C MET A 64 14.18 1.78 -12.41
N ASP A 65 14.76 2.13 -13.55
CA ASP A 65 15.57 1.20 -14.33
C ASP A 65 14.79 -0.07 -14.66
N MET A 66 13.58 0.12 -15.18
CA MET A 66 12.65 -0.94 -15.53
C MET A 66 12.15 -0.74 -16.96
N SER A 67 11.63 -1.80 -17.56
CA SER A 67 10.97 -1.67 -18.86
C SER A 67 9.63 -0.94 -18.73
N SER A 68 9.24 -0.25 -19.80
CA SER A 68 7.93 0.43 -19.82
C SER A 68 6.76 -0.53 -19.63
N PRO A 69 6.75 -1.73 -20.23
CA PRO A 69 5.68 -2.70 -19.97
C PRO A 69 5.59 -3.12 -18.49
N ALA A 70 6.73 -3.30 -17.83
CA ALA A 70 6.75 -3.67 -16.41
C ALA A 70 6.15 -2.54 -15.55
N VAL A 71 6.56 -1.30 -15.83
CA VAL A 71 6.01 -0.12 -15.14
C VAL A 71 4.50 -0.02 -15.39
N ALA A 72 4.09 -0.17 -16.65
CA ALA A 72 2.67 -0.09 -17.01
C ALA A 72 1.84 -1.13 -16.27
N HIS A 73 2.38 -2.34 -16.06
CA HIS A 73 1.70 -3.38 -15.31
C HIS A 73 1.45 -2.92 -13.85
N HIS A 74 2.47 -2.41 -13.19
CA HIS A 74 2.32 -1.91 -11.82
C HIS A 74 1.34 -0.74 -11.74
N LEU A 75 1.42 0.18 -12.69
CA LEU A 75 0.52 1.33 -12.72
C LEU A 75 -0.94 0.91 -12.91
N LYS A 76 -1.17 -0.11 -13.74
CA LYS A 76 -2.52 -0.63 -13.94
C LYS A 76 -3.09 -1.17 -12.64
N LEU A 77 -2.32 -1.96 -11.91
CA LEU A 77 -2.76 -2.52 -10.64
C LEU A 77 -3.05 -1.42 -9.61
N LEU A 78 -2.16 -0.43 -9.52
CA LEU A 78 -2.35 0.69 -8.60
C LEU A 78 -3.56 1.53 -8.97
N LYS A 79 -3.80 1.74 -10.25
CA LYS A 79 -4.93 2.54 -10.71
C LYS A 79 -6.26 1.83 -10.46
N VAL A 80 -6.33 0.54 -10.76
CA VAL A 80 -7.55 -0.25 -10.49
C VAL A 80 -7.88 -0.24 -9.00
N ALA A 81 -6.86 -0.26 -8.15
CA ALA A 81 -7.05 -0.20 -6.71
C ALA A 81 -7.39 1.21 -6.19
N GLY A 82 -7.38 2.21 -7.04
CA GLY A 82 -7.68 3.59 -6.63
C GLY A 82 -6.54 4.30 -5.92
N LEU A 83 -5.33 3.76 -6.02
CA LEU A 83 -4.16 4.31 -5.32
C LEU A 83 -3.40 5.35 -6.12
N VAL A 84 -3.56 5.34 -7.44
CA VAL A 84 -3.00 6.37 -8.31
C VAL A 84 -4.07 6.85 -9.28
N THR A 85 -3.90 8.07 -9.77
CA THR A 85 -4.73 8.65 -10.81
C THR A 85 -3.87 9.02 -12.00
N SER A 86 -4.51 9.19 -13.15
CA SER A 86 -3.80 9.57 -14.37
C SER A 86 -4.52 10.69 -15.07
N ARG A 87 -3.75 11.47 -15.84
CA ARG A 87 -4.32 12.49 -16.72
C ARG A 87 -3.51 12.55 -18.01
N ARG A 88 -4.19 12.88 -19.08
CA ARG A 88 -3.55 13.00 -20.39
C ARG A 88 -3.17 14.46 -20.64
N VAL A 89 -1.92 14.64 -21.08
CA VAL A 89 -1.43 15.95 -21.53
C VAL A 89 -0.81 15.73 -22.89
N GLY A 90 -1.49 16.16 -23.96
CA GLY A 90 -1.01 15.90 -25.31
C GLY A 90 -0.98 14.41 -25.61
N LYS A 91 0.19 13.89 -25.95
CA LYS A 91 0.38 12.48 -26.26
C LYS A 91 0.82 11.66 -25.05
N GLU A 92 1.07 12.30 -23.92
CA GLU A 92 1.56 11.62 -22.74
C GLU A 92 0.49 11.46 -21.69
N VAL A 93 0.60 10.40 -20.92
CA VAL A 93 -0.24 10.15 -19.75
C VAL A 93 0.63 10.27 -18.51
N PHE A 94 0.22 11.12 -17.60
CA PHE A 94 0.92 11.35 -16.35
C PHE A 94 0.18 10.66 -15.22
N TYR A 95 0.93 10.10 -14.29
CA TYR A 95 0.40 9.39 -13.12
C TYR A 95 0.85 10.08 -11.85
N ARG A 96 0.00 10.08 -10.86
CA ARG A 96 0.33 10.56 -9.51
C ARG A 96 -0.46 9.77 -8.47
N ALA A 97 -0.02 9.80 -7.23
CA ALA A 97 -0.77 9.17 -6.14
C ALA A 97 -2.13 9.86 -5.99
N ALA A 98 -3.14 9.08 -5.66
CA ALA A 98 -4.48 9.61 -5.42
C ALA A 98 -4.51 10.45 -4.15
N ASP A 99 -5.34 11.48 -4.14
CA ASP A 99 -5.48 12.37 -2.98
C ASP A 99 -6.56 11.82 -2.05
N THR A 100 -6.22 10.80 -1.28
CA THR A 100 -7.14 10.14 -0.35
C THR A 100 -6.46 9.91 1.00
N GLU A 101 -7.30 9.72 2.03
CA GLU A 101 -6.82 9.37 3.36
C GLU A 101 -6.00 8.09 3.34
N LEU A 102 -6.48 7.08 2.62
CA LEU A 102 -5.80 5.80 2.51
C LEU A 102 -4.40 5.97 1.94
N VAL A 103 -4.27 6.71 0.84
CA VAL A 103 -2.97 6.93 0.20
C VAL A 103 -2.02 7.66 1.14
N ARG A 104 -2.52 8.66 1.87
CA ARG A 104 -1.69 9.36 2.85
C ARG A 104 -1.21 8.44 3.97
N ALA A 105 -2.08 7.54 4.42
CA ALA A 105 -1.71 6.55 5.44
C ALA A 105 -0.66 5.57 4.92
N MET A 106 -0.82 5.08 3.69
CA MET A 106 0.15 4.19 3.05
C MET A 106 1.51 4.87 2.88
N HIS A 107 1.49 6.13 2.45
CA HIS A 107 2.71 6.93 2.27
C HIS A 107 3.48 7.04 3.60
N ARG A 108 2.77 7.42 4.67
CA ARG A 108 3.39 7.52 6.00
C ARG A 108 3.97 6.18 6.46
N MET A 109 3.23 5.10 6.23
CA MET A 109 3.69 3.77 6.63
C MET A 109 4.99 3.39 5.92
N ILE A 110 5.06 3.64 4.62
CA ILE A 110 6.27 3.35 3.85
C ILE A 110 7.46 4.14 4.40
N GLU A 111 7.25 5.43 4.64
CA GLU A 111 8.32 6.29 5.15
C GLU A 111 8.76 5.90 6.55
N ASP A 112 7.82 5.53 7.40
CA ASP A 112 8.13 5.08 8.75
C ASP A 112 8.97 3.80 8.72
N VAL A 113 8.59 2.84 7.89
CA VAL A 113 9.35 1.59 7.76
C VAL A 113 10.75 1.86 7.21
N MET A 114 10.86 2.72 6.20
CA MET A 114 12.16 3.09 5.63
C MET A 114 13.05 3.80 6.65
N HIS A 115 12.47 4.69 7.44
CA HIS A 115 13.22 5.40 8.47
C HIS A 115 13.77 4.43 9.52
N LEU A 116 12.95 3.49 9.97
CA LEU A 116 13.39 2.47 10.92
C LEU A 116 14.52 1.61 10.34
N SER A 117 14.39 1.21 9.08
CA SER A 117 15.43 0.43 8.41
C SER A 117 16.74 1.22 8.28
N CYS A 118 16.66 2.49 7.93
CA CYS A 118 17.84 3.35 7.85
C CYS A 118 18.53 3.51 9.19
N MET A 119 17.75 3.63 10.27
CA MET A 119 18.32 3.72 11.61
C MET A 119 19.07 2.45 12.00
N GLN A 120 18.53 1.28 11.66
CA GLN A 120 19.22 0.02 11.91
C GLN A 120 20.54 -0.04 11.17
N HIS A 121 20.58 0.39 9.93
CA HIS A 121 21.80 0.42 9.15
C HIS A 121 22.85 1.33 9.76
N ARG A 122 22.45 2.43 10.34
CA ARG A 122 23.39 3.36 10.97
C ARG A 122 24.02 2.81 12.24
N LEU A 123 23.35 1.87 12.89
CA LEU A 123 23.88 1.27 14.12
C LEU A 123 24.84 0.12 13.84
N GLU A 124 24.87 -0.37 12.64
CA GLU A 124 25.82 -1.39 12.21
C GLU A 124 27.11 -0.74 11.71
#